data_8621f755aadf341f7d2523751806265a
#
_entry.id   8621f755aadf341f7d2523751806265a
#
_cell.length_a   1.000
_cell.length_b   1.000
_cell.length_c   1.000
_cell.angle_alpha   90.00
_cell.angle_beta   90.00
_cell.angle_gamma   90.00
#
_symmetry.space_group_name_H-M   'P 1'
#
loop_
_entity.id
_entity.type
_entity.pdbx_description
1 polymer ?
#
loop_
_entity_poly.entity_id
_entity_poly.type
_entity_poly.pdbx_seq_one_letter_code
_entity_poly.pdbx_strand_id
1 'polypeptide(L)'
;MFNKEESHGSKKSLSKERAGVSVLSTKKLTSGQRELLLNKGIGLVEIDFILIAPLDFEIKSVPENVIFTSKNSVRAILQHSRIKEIQQKKIFCVGEKTEAFLRQHGFKVSKMANYGALLASEIIESHSKENFLFFCGKKRHAELPERLRSAGVTLTEIEVYDTLSVPKKIDRIFKGVLFFSPSAVRSYCASNNLKHSIAFCIGTTTASEAKNFTKHVVIASTPTIENVIVQVVKTFK
;
A
#
# COMPACT_ATOMS: atom_id res chain seq x y z
N MET A 1 -42.44 -66.11 -19.78
CA MET A 1 -41.02 -65.67 -20.00
C MET A 1 -41.03 -64.19 -20.20
N PHE A 2 -40.72 -63.44 -19.17
CA PHE A 2 -40.51 -62.00 -19.27
C PHE A 2 -39.30 -61.66 -18.41
N ASN A 3 -38.22 -61.27 -19.07
CA ASN A 3 -36.97 -60.77 -18.45
C ASN A 3 -37.20 -59.37 -17.88
N LYS A 4 -36.89 -59.18 -16.61
CA LYS A 4 -36.74 -57.89 -15.99
C LYS A 4 -35.29 -57.45 -16.17
N GLU A 5 -35.06 -56.37 -16.91
CA GLU A 5 -33.80 -55.65 -16.91
C GLU A 5 -33.76 -54.70 -15.70
N GLU A 6 -32.80 -54.93 -14.81
CA GLU A 6 -32.47 -54.01 -13.70
C GLU A 6 -31.57 -52.90 -14.22
N SER A 7 -32.07 -51.68 -14.22
CA SER A 7 -31.26 -50.49 -14.50
C SER A 7 -30.43 -50.12 -13.26
N HIS A 8 -29.13 -50.35 -13.37
CA HIS A 8 -28.15 -49.85 -12.38
C HIS A 8 -28.01 -48.34 -12.54
N GLY A 9 -28.71 -47.57 -11.70
CA GLY A 9 -28.50 -46.15 -11.52
C GLY A 9 -27.20 -45.87 -10.83
N SER A 10 -26.16 -45.51 -11.60
CA SER A 10 -24.86 -45.05 -11.08
C SER A 10 -25.05 -43.74 -10.35
N LYS A 11 -25.10 -43.76 -9.02
CA LYS A 11 -24.98 -42.59 -8.18
C LYS A 11 -23.54 -42.03 -8.29
N LYS A 12 -23.34 -41.04 -9.16
CA LYS A 12 -22.13 -40.19 -9.08
C LYS A 12 -22.15 -39.47 -7.74
N SER A 13 -21.31 -39.93 -6.83
CA SER A 13 -20.97 -39.21 -5.61
C SER A 13 -20.26 -37.91 -6.03
N LEU A 14 -20.97 -36.79 -5.91
CA LEU A 14 -20.35 -35.46 -5.94
C LEU A 14 -19.33 -35.42 -4.80
N SER A 15 -18.08 -35.64 -5.13
CA SER A 15 -16.95 -35.37 -4.22
C SER A 15 -17.11 -33.92 -3.75
N LYS A 16 -17.33 -33.73 -2.44
CA LYS A 16 -17.17 -32.43 -1.79
C LYS A 16 -15.74 -31.96 -2.08
N GLU A 17 -15.58 -31.13 -3.10
CA GLU A 17 -14.33 -30.40 -3.29
C GLU A 17 -14.00 -29.72 -1.96
N ARG A 18 -12.87 -30.07 -1.39
CA ARG A 18 -12.28 -29.33 -0.28
C ARG A 18 -12.01 -27.94 -0.83
N ALA A 19 -12.94 -27.01 -0.60
CA ALA A 19 -12.74 -25.62 -0.95
C ALA A 19 -11.55 -25.11 -0.16
N GLY A 20 -10.36 -25.13 -0.79
CA GLY A 20 -9.12 -24.67 -0.21
C GLY A 20 -9.27 -23.21 0.23
N VAL A 21 -8.53 -22.80 1.24
CA VAL A 21 -8.49 -21.40 1.66
C VAL A 21 -8.03 -20.53 0.48
N SER A 22 -8.78 -19.48 0.17
CA SER A 22 -8.41 -18.50 -0.84
C SER A 22 -8.49 -17.08 -0.28
N VAL A 23 -7.53 -16.26 -0.70
CA VAL A 23 -7.41 -14.86 -0.30
C VAL A 23 -7.38 -13.93 -1.51
N LEU A 24 -7.81 -12.68 -1.30
CA LEU A 24 -7.70 -11.61 -2.29
C LEU A 24 -6.59 -10.64 -1.88
N SER A 25 -5.67 -10.35 -2.78
CA SER A 25 -4.73 -9.25 -2.64
C SER A 25 -5.27 -8.01 -3.36
N THR A 26 -5.36 -6.88 -2.66
CA THR A 26 -5.81 -5.58 -3.22
C THR A 26 -4.76 -4.88 -4.09
N LYS A 27 -3.71 -5.60 -4.44
CA LYS A 27 -2.68 -5.21 -5.42
C LYS A 27 -1.97 -6.42 -5.98
N LYS A 28 -1.31 -6.27 -7.12
CA LYS A 28 -0.42 -7.29 -7.67
C LYS A 28 0.80 -7.52 -6.77
N LEU A 29 1.17 -8.77 -6.58
CA LEU A 29 2.34 -9.22 -5.83
C LEU A 29 3.47 -9.60 -6.80
N THR A 30 4.70 -9.65 -6.30
CA THR A 30 5.83 -10.22 -7.05
C THR A 30 5.72 -11.76 -7.10
N SER A 31 6.45 -12.41 -8.01
CA SER A 31 6.46 -13.88 -8.10
C SER A 31 6.83 -14.53 -6.77
N GLY A 32 7.90 -14.09 -6.10
CA GLY A 32 8.29 -14.64 -4.80
C GLY A 32 7.24 -14.42 -3.70
N GLN A 33 6.53 -13.27 -3.71
CA GLN A 33 5.43 -13.03 -2.76
C GLN A 33 4.24 -13.95 -3.00
N ARG A 34 3.90 -14.26 -4.27
CA ARG A 34 2.83 -15.23 -4.61
C ARG A 34 3.19 -16.62 -4.12
N GLU A 35 4.42 -17.06 -4.36
CA GLU A 35 4.93 -18.37 -3.96
C GLU A 35 4.80 -18.61 -2.45
N LEU A 36 4.98 -17.58 -1.62
CA LEU A 36 4.80 -17.70 -0.17
C LEU A 36 3.38 -18.17 0.23
N LEU A 37 2.37 -17.84 -0.56
CA LEU A 37 0.98 -18.29 -0.35
C LEU A 37 0.73 -19.63 -1.04
N LEU A 38 1.09 -19.75 -2.31
CA LEU A 38 0.78 -20.91 -3.15
C LEU A 38 1.47 -22.18 -2.63
N ASN A 39 2.75 -22.10 -2.21
CA ASN A 39 3.49 -23.20 -1.60
C ASN A 39 2.90 -23.67 -0.25
N LYS A 40 1.97 -22.90 0.29
CA LYS A 40 1.21 -23.24 1.49
C LYS A 40 -0.23 -23.71 1.19
N GLY A 41 -0.55 -23.94 -0.08
CA GLY A 41 -1.88 -24.39 -0.50
C GLY A 41 -2.97 -23.30 -0.35
N ILE A 42 -2.61 -22.02 -0.25
CA ILE A 42 -3.53 -20.89 -0.16
C ILE A 42 -3.73 -20.32 -1.55
N GLY A 43 -4.96 -20.41 -2.06
CA GLY A 43 -5.35 -19.81 -3.34
C GLY A 43 -5.29 -18.29 -3.29
N LEU A 44 -4.85 -17.64 -4.37
CA LEU A 44 -4.66 -16.21 -4.46
C LEU A 44 -5.38 -15.63 -5.68
N VAL A 45 -6.12 -14.54 -5.46
CA VAL A 45 -6.61 -13.65 -6.51
C VAL A 45 -6.02 -12.25 -6.26
N GLU A 46 -5.60 -11.59 -7.32
CA GLU A 46 -4.94 -10.27 -7.25
C GLU A 46 -5.70 -9.27 -8.11
N ILE A 47 -6.17 -8.19 -7.49
CA ILE A 47 -6.93 -7.14 -8.17
C ILE A 47 -6.48 -5.79 -7.60
N ASP A 48 -6.04 -4.87 -8.49
CA ASP A 48 -5.73 -3.52 -8.06
C ASP A 48 -7.02 -2.74 -7.80
N PHE A 49 -7.16 -2.24 -6.57
CA PHE A 49 -8.28 -1.41 -6.11
C PHE A 49 -7.92 0.08 -6.03
N ILE A 50 -6.67 0.41 -6.29
CA ILE A 50 -6.20 1.79 -6.42
C ILE A 50 -5.31 1.91 -7.66
N LEU A 51 -5.33 3.08 -8.26
CA LEU A 51 -4.43 3.50 -9.33
C LEU A 51 -3.64 4.72 -8.85
N ILE A 52 -2.33 4.69 -9.02
CA ILE A 52 -1.47 5.86 -8.84
C ILE A 52 -1.43 6.60 -10.18
N ALA A 53 -2.07 7.75 -10.23
CA ALA A 53 -2.14 8.61 -11.40
C ALA A 53 -1.11 9.75 -11.26
N PRO A 54 -0.15 9.89 -12.19
CA PRO A 54 0.69 11.09 -12.24
C PRO A 54 -0.18 12.34 -12.39
N LEU A 55 0.27 13.44 -11.81
CA LEU A 55 -0.32 14.77 -12.01
C LEU A 55 0.65 15.60 -12.86
N ASP A 56 0.11 16.51 -13.64
CA ASP A 56 0.91 17.55 -14.26
C ASP A 56 1.25 18.62 -13.19
N PHE A 57 2.52 18.99 -13.10
CA PHE A 57 2.99 19.98 -12.13
C PHE A 57 4.17 20.77 -12.67
N GLU A 58 4.32 21.98 -12.16
CA GLU A 58 5.43 22.85 -12.47
C GLU A 58 6.34 23.02 -11.25
N ILE A 59 7.66 23.00 -11.47
CA ILE A 59 8.66 23.31 -10.45
C ILE A 59 9.26 24.68 -10.75
N LYS A 60 8.77 25.72 -10.09
CA LYS A 60 9.24 27.10 -10.30
C LYS A 60 10.67 27.28 -9.77
N SER A 61 10.96 26.77 -8.58
CA SER A 61 12.27 26.81 -7.95
C SER A 61 12.54 25.56 -7.14
N VAL A 62 13.82 25.18 -7.00
CA VAL A 62 14.23 24.05 -6.16
C VAL A 62 15.15 24.61 -5.07
N PRO A 63 14.68 24.74 -3.84
CA PRO A 63 15.53 25.12 -2.70
C PRO A 63 16.56 24.04 -2.39
N GLU A 64 17.44 24.31 -1.43
CA GLU A 64 18.51 23.37 -1.05
C GLU A 64 17.94 22.06 -0.44
N ASN A 65 16.77 22.12 0.21
CA ASN A 65 16.20 20.97 0.92
C ASN A 65 14.94 20.48 0.25
N VAL A 66 14.87 19.15 0.00
CA VAL A 66 13.75 18.50 -0.66
C VAL A 66 13.25 17.33 0.20
N ILE A 67 11.92 17.23 0.36
CA ILE A 67 11.27 16.21 1.17
C ILE A 67 10.54 15.19 0.26
N PHE A 68 10.73 13.90 0.58
CA PHE A 68 9.98 12.78 0.01
C PHE A 68 9.43 11.87 1.11
N THR A 69 8.12 11.59 1.08
CA THR A 69 7.48 10.64 2.02
C THR A 69 6.95 9.38 1.33
N SER A 70 7.15 9.27 0.02
CA SER A 70 6.62 8.15 -0.77
C SER A 70 7.50 7.85 -1.99
N LYS A 71 7.66 6.56 -2.30
CA LYS A 71 8.28 6.15 -3.57
C LYS A 71 7.52 6.64 -4.81
N ASN A 72 6.21 6.90 -4.69
CA ASN A 72 5.42 7.38 -5.82
C ASN A 72 5.80 8.83 -6.19
N SER A 73 6.07 9.69 -5.20
CA SER A 73 6.59 11.04 -5.51
C SER A 73 8.00 10.98 -6.10
N VAL A 74 8.86 10.07 -5.63
CA VAL A 74 10.18 9.86 -6.27
C VAL A 74 10.01 9.43 -7.73
N ARG A 75 9.13 8.46 -8.03
CA ARG A 75 8.86 8.02 -9.41
C ARG A 75 8.39 9.15 -10.32
N ALA A 76 7.52 10.04 -9.82
CA ALA A 76 7.06 11.20 -10.58
C ALA A 76 8.23 12.13 -10.92
N ILE A 77 9.13 12.39 -9.97
CA ILE A 77 10.29 13.27 -10.16
C ILE A 77 11.35 12.65 -11.09
N LEU A 78 11.51 11.33 -11.11
CA LEU A 78 12.44 10.65 -12.04
C LEU A 78 12.10 10.89 -13.51
N GLN A 79 10.87 11.26 -13.84
CA GLN A 79 10.41 11.59 -15.19
C GLN A 79 10.50 13.09 -15.51
N HIS A 80 10.84 13.94 -14.53
CA HIS A 80 10.83 15.39 -14.69
C HIS A 80 12.15 15.92 -15.25
N SER A 81 12.11 16.95 -16.09
CA SER A 81 13.30 17.55 -16.73
C SER A 81 14.34 18.10 -15.74
N ARG A 82 13.88 18.58 -14.57
CA ARG A 82 14.77 19.10 -13.51
C ARG A 82 15.33 18.01 -12.57
N ILE A 83 15.25 16.72 -12.91
CA ILE A 83 15.72 15.62 -12.05
C ILE A 83 17.19 15.79 -11.63
N LYS A 84 18.06 16.19 -12.54
CA LYS A 84 19.50 16.38 -12.27
C LYS A 84 19.76 17.43 -11.19
N GLU A 85 19.02 18.52 -11.22
CA GLU A 85 19.10 19.59 -10.21
C GLU A 85 18.63 19.07 -8.85
N ILE A 86 17.51 18.37 -8.80
CA ILE A 86 16.94 17.83 -7.54
C ILE A 86 17.88 16.78 -6.92
N GLN A 87 18.57 15.97 -7.73
CA GLN A 87 19.54 14.99 -7.25
C GLN A 87 20.74 15.62 -6.52
N GLN A 88 21.05 16.90 -6.78
CA GLN A 88 22.14 17.63 -6.12
C GLN A 88 21.72 18.24 -4.77
N LYS A 89 20.42 18.18 -4.44
CA LYS A 89 19.88 18.80 -3.23
C LYS A 89 19.98 17.87 -2.00
N LYS A 90 19.85 18.46 -0.81
CA LYS A 90 19.74 17.72 0.45
C LYS A 90 18.38 17.05 0.53
N ILE A 91 18.36 15.74 0.59
CA ILE A 91 17.11 14.95 0.58
C ILE A 91 16.75 14.53 1.99
N PHE A 92 15.56 14.88 2.40
CA PHE A 92 14.89 14.46 3.63
C PHE A 92 13.80 13.45 3.27
N CYS A 93 13.72 12.32 3.95
CA CYS A 93 12.70 11.37 3.60
C CYS A 93 12.08 10.61 4.78
N VAL A 94 10.89 10.06 4.54
CA VAL A 94 10.20 9.20 5.50
C VAL A 94 10.21 7.76 5.02
N GLY A 95 10.72 6.87 5.87
CA GLY A 95 10.69 5.41 5.73
C GLY A 95 11.87 4.84 4.93
N GLU A 96 12.43 3.74 5.45
CA GLU A 96 13.58 3.03 4.88
C GLU A 96 13.40 2.63 3.41
N LYS A 97 12.19 2.21 3.02
CA LYS A 97 11.89 1.83 1.63
C LYS A 97 11.91 3.02 0.66
N THR A 98 11.62 4.22 1.15
CA THR A 98 11.73 5.46 0.37
C THR A 98 13.18 5.86 0.25
N GLU A 99 13.92 5.79 1.34
CA GLU A 99 15.37 6.05 1.37
C GLU A 99 16.12 5.13 0.42
N ALA A 100 15.92 3.81 0.53
CA ALA A 100 16.57 2.83 -0.34
C ALA A 100 16.26 3.11 -1.82
N PHE A 101 15.02 3.47 -2.14
CA PHE A 101 14.60 3.80 -3.50
C PHE A 101 15.24 5.10 -4.00
N LEU A 102 15.36 6.12 -3.16
CA LEU A 102 16.07 7.37 -3.47
C LEU A 102 17.55 7.10 -3.76
N ARG A 103 18.24 6.37 -2.86
CA ARG A 103 19.67 6.03 -3.04
C ARG A 103 19.92 5.22 -4.31
N GLN A 104 19.04 4.24 -4.61
CA GLN A 104 19.11 3.44 -5.85
C GLN A 104 19.03 4.32 -7.11
N HIS A 105 18.37 5.48 -7.04
CA HIS A 105 18.23 6.41 -8.16
C HIS A 105 19.17 7.64 -8.07
N GLY A 106 20.26 7.53 -7.33
CA GLY A 106 21.33 8.52 -7.30
C GLY A 106 21.06 9.77 -6.44
N PHE A 107 20.05 9.74 -5.57
CA PHE A 107 19.83 10.83 -4.62
C PHE A 107 20.70 10.66 -3.37
N LYS A 108 21.24 11.76 -2.86
CA LYS A 108 21.99 11.81 -1.59
C LYS A 108 21.01 12.10 -0.44
N VAL A 109 20.55 11.05 0.25
CA VAL A 109 19.68 11.23 1.42
C VAL A 109 20.49 11.76 2.59
N SER A 110 20.17 12.97 3.02
CA SER A 110 20.78 13.65 4.15
C SER A 110 20.16 13.23 5.47
N LYS A 111 18.84 13.03 5.51
CA LYS A 111 18.11 12.60 6.70
C LYS A 111 16.95 11.66 6.35
N MET A 112 16.82 10.60 7.11
CA MET A 112 15.68 9.70 7.07
C MET A 112 15.07 9.57 8.47
N ALA A 113 13.73 9.59 8.55
CA ALA A 113 13.00 9.27 9.77
C ALA A 113 11.94 8.21 9.47
N ASN A 114 11.57 7.41 10.48
CA ASN A 114 10.58 6.34 10.31
C ASN A 114 9.15 6.87 10.15
N TYR A 115 8.86 8.06 10.67
CA TYR A 115 7.53 8.69 10.65
C TYR A 115 7.63 10.18 10.33
N GLY A 116 6.55 10.72 9.74
CA GLY A 116 6.49 12.15 9.38
C GLY A 116 6.67 13.08 10.58
N ALA A 117 6.10 12.73 11.72
CA ALA A 117 6.25 13.48 12.96
C ALA A 117 7.71 13.61 13.41
N LEU A 118 8.49 12.52 13.32
CA LEU A 118 9.91 12.52 13.69
C LEU A 118 10.74 13.37 12.71
N LEU A 119 10.45 13.26 11.42
CA LEU A 119 11.11 14.11 10.42
C LEU A 119 10.79 15.58 10.63
N ALA A 120 9.55 15.92 10.98
CA ALA A 120 9.16 17.29 11.30
C ALA A 120 9.93 17.82 12.52
N SER A 121 10.04 17.05 13.61
CA SER A 121 10.80 17.45 14.80
C SER A 121 12.27 17.72 14.47
N GLU A 122 12.91 16.84 13.73
CA GLU A 122 14.30 17.02 13.29
C GLU A 122 14.51 18.29 12.46
N ILE A 123 13.60 18.56 11.50
CA ILE A 123 13.67 19.77 10.68
C ILE A 123 13.48 21.01 11.54
N ILE A 124 12.53 21.00 12.47
CA ILE A 124 12.27 22.13 13.38
C ILE A 124 13.48 22.42 14.28
N GLU A 125 14.11 21.39 14.81
CA GLU A 125 15.27 21.54 15.71
C GLU A 125 16.53 22.05 14.99
N SER A 126 16.81 21.52 13.79
CA SER A 126 18.12 21.72 13.15
C SER A 126 18.08 22.57 11.88
N HIS A 127 16.90 22.79 11.28
CA HIS A 127 16.75 23.40 9.95
C HIS A 127 15.59 24.40 9.86
N SER A 128 15.09 24.94 10.97
CA SER A 128 13.88 25.78 11.02
C SER A 128 13.94 27.06 10.18
N LYS A 129 15.13 27.57 9.90
CA LYS A 129 15.33 28.79 9.09
C LYS A 129 15.54 28.51 7.60
N GLU A 130 15.53 27.23 7.19
CA GLU A 130 15.77 26.83 5.81
C GLU A 130 14.43 26.67 5.05
N ASN A 131 14.51 26.72 3.71
CA ASN A 131 13.35 26.53 2.84
C ASN A 131 13.30 25.08 2.37
N PHE A 132 12.10 24.53 2.32
CA PHE A 132 11.86 23.15 1.92
C PHE A 132 10.88 23.06 0.75
N LEU A 133 11.15 22.12 -0.16
CA LEU A 133 10.23 21.69 -1.21
C LEU A 133 9.76 20.25 -0.91
N PHE A 134 8.47 20.05 -0.76
CA PHE A 134 7.87 18.75 -0.47
C PHE A 134 7.11 18.22 -1.68
N PHE A 135 7.64 17.17 -2.31
CA PHE A 135 6.92 16.42 -3.35
C PHE A 135 6.01 15.38 -2.73
N CYS A 136 4.70 15.57 -2.86
CA CYS A 136 3.71 14.76 -2.17
C CYS A 136 2.62 14.22 -3.09
N GLY A 137 1.83 13.29 -2.58
CA GLY A 137 0.56 12.91 -3.20
C GLY A 137 -0.58 13.80 -2.75
N LYS A 138 -1.60 13.98 -3.58
CA LYS A 138 -2.81 14.75 -3.27
C LYS A 138 -3.49 14.30 -1.97
N LYS A 139 -3.46 13.00 -1.67
CA LYS A 139 -4.00 12.39 -0.44
C LYS A 139 -2.91 12.06 0.59
N ARG A 140 -1.95 12.97 0.77
CA ARG A 140 -0.89 12.82 1.77
C ARG A 140 -1.41 12.93 3.21
N HIS A 141 -0.65 12.42 4.17
CA HIS A 141 -0.86 12.73 5.58
C HIS A 141 -0.53 14.20 5.87
N ALA A 142 -1.39 14.87 6.63
CA ALA A 142 -1.28 16.29 6.91
C ALA A 142 -0.25 16.60 8.02
N GLU A 143 0.07 15.64 8.87
CA GLU A 143 0.87 15.82 10.08
C GLU A 143 2.24 16.50 9.85
N LEU A 144 3.04 16.01 8.88
CA LEU A 144 4.34 16.59 8.57
C LEU A 144 4.23 18.06 8.14
N PRO A 145 3.45 18.41 7.09
CA PRO A 145 3.38 19.79 6.63
C PRO A 145 2.72 20.73 7.66
N GLU A 146 1.75 20.27 8.43
CA GLU A 146 1.12 21.07 9.48
C GLU A 146 2.11 21.42 10.59
N ARG A 147 2.88 20.44 11.08
CA ARG A 147 3.90 20.69 12.11
C ARG A 147 4.99 21.67 11.64
N LEU A 148 5.48 21.51 10.40
CA LEU A 148 6.49 22.41 9.85
C LEU A 148 5.96 23.84 9.73
N ARG A 149 4.74 24.03 9.20
CA ARG A 149 4.11 25.35 9.10
C ARG A 149 3.85 26.00 10.45
N SER A 150 3.34 25.23 11.42
CA SER A 150 3.09 25.71 12.79
C SER A 150 4.36 26.18 13.50
N ALA A 151 5.52 25.62 13.12
CA ALA A 151 6.83 26.02 13.62
C ALA A 151 7.50 27.13 12.79
N GLY A 152 6.81 27.70 11.80
CA GLY A 152 7.32 28.79 10.97
C GLY A 152 8.31 28.36 9.88
N VAL A 153 8.45 27.05 9.60
CA VAL A 153 9.34 26.55 8.53
C VAL A 153 8.72 26.87 7.17
N THR A 154 9.50 27.47 6.27
CA THR A 154 9.07 27.76 4.91
C THR A 154 8.96 26.48 4.10
N LEU A 155 7.73 26.08 3.77
CA LEU A 155 7.43 24.85 3.05
C LEU A 155 6.60 25.11 1.79
N THR A 156 7.16 24.77 0.63
CA THR A 156 6.43 24.69 -0.64
C THR A 156 6.04 23.24 -0.89
N GLU A 157 4.74 22.97 -1.14
CA GLU A 157 4.27 21.64 -1.48
C GLU A 157 3.92 21.56 -2.97
N ILE A 158 4.34 20.48 -3.62
CA ILE A 158 3.96 20.16 -5.00
C ILE A 158 3.32 18.77 -5.02
N GLU A 159 2.04 18.72 -5.40
CA GLU A 159 1.33 17.47 -5.62
C GLU A 159 1.75 16.86 -6.96
N VAL A 160 2.38 15.69 -6.94
CA VAL A 160 2.96 15.04 -8.12
C VAL A 160 2.25 13.75 -8.53
N TYR A 161 1.34 13.26 -7.70
CA TYR A 161 0.47 12.11 -8.02
C TYR A 161 -0.82 12.14 -7.21
N ASP A 162 -1.85 11.48 -7.74
CA ASP A 162 -3.06 11.15 -6.98
C ASP A 162 -3.20 9.63 -6.82
N THR A 163 -3.93 9.23 -5.78
CA THR A 163 -4.33 7.84 -5.54
C THR A 163 -5.82 7.71 -5.84
N LEU A 164 -6.14 7.21 -7.02
CA LEU A 164 -7.51 7.04 -7.48
C LEU A 164 -8.09 5.72 -6.95
N SER A 165 -9.34 5.78 -6.50
CA SER A 165 -10.13 4.60 -6.16
C SER A 165 -10.59 3.92 -7.45
N VAL A 166 -10.43 2.60 -7.52
CA VAL A 166 -10.89 1.75 -8.63
C VAL A 166 -11.75 0.63 -8.06
N PRO A 167 -12.98 0.94 -7.60
CA PRO A 167 -13.85 -0.07 -7.00
C PRO A 167 -14.25 -1.11 -8.05
N LYS A 168 -14.18 -2.37 -7.63
CA LYS A 168 -14.58 -3.52 -8.45
C LYS A 168 -15.45 -4.45 -7.64
N LYS A 169 -16.61 -4.83 -8.18
CA LYS A 169 -17.47 -5.84 -7.59
C LYS A 169 -16.84 -7.20 -7.73
N ILE A 170 -16.88 -7.99 -6.66
CA ILE A 170 -16.35 -9.35 -6.61
C ILE A 170 -17.49 -10.27 -6.21
N ASP A 171 -17.84 -11.20 -7.08
CA ASP A 171 -18.94 -12.16 -6.86
C ASP A 171 -18.48 -13.46 -6.15
N ARG A 172 -17.34 -13.38 -5.46
CA ARG A 172 -16.75 -14.50 -4.71
C ARG A 172 -16.40 -14.06 -3.30
N ILE A 173 -16.61 -14.96 -2.33
CA ILE A 173 -16.19 -14.76 -0.94
C ILE A 173 -14.76 -15.32 -0.77
N PHE A 174 -13.88 -14.50 -0.21
CA PHE A 174 -12.52 -14.87 0.18
C PHE A 174 -12.45 -15.01 1.70
N LYS A 175 -11.68 -15.97 2.21
CA LYS A 175 -11.44 -16.11 3.65
C LYS A 175 -10.61 -14.97 4.23
N GLY A 176 -9.77 -14.35 3.40
CA GLY A 176 -8.99 -13.18 3.77
C GLY A 176 -8.83 -12.18 2.63
N VAL A 177 -8.71 -10.90 2.98
CA VAL A 177 -8.40 -9.82 2.04
C VAL A 177 -7.17 -9.08 2.56
N LEU A 178 -6.14 -8.94 1.71
CA LEU A 178 -4.87 -8.29 2.02
C LEU A 178 -4.93 -6.82 1.61
N PHE A 179 -4.76 -5.92 2.57
CA PHE A 179 -4.82 -4.48 2.41
C PHE A 179 -3.46 -3.84 2.69
N PHE A 180 -2.99 -3.02 1.76
CA PHE A 180 -1.68 -2.36 1.82
C PHE A 180 -1.79 -0.83 1.97
N SER A 181 -3.01 -0.29 2.04
CA SER A 181 -3.27 1.12 2.33
C SER A 181 -4.73 1.35 2.75
N PRO A 182 -5.03 2.44 3.48
CA PRO A 182 -6.41 2.85 3.78
C PRO A 182 -7.24 3.09 2.50
N SER A 183 -6.63 3.65 1.45
CA SER A 183 -7.30 3.89 0.17
C SER A 183 -7.78 2.60 -0.49
N ALA A 184 -7.01 1.50 -0.39
CA ALA A 184 -7.42 0.20 -0.91
C ALA A 184 -8.59 -0.39 -0.11
N VAL A 185 -8.63 -0.19 1.22
CA VAL A 185 -9.77 -0.59 2.06
C VAL A 185 -11.04 0.11 1.59
N ARG A 186 -11.02 1.44 1.50
CA ARG A 186 -12.17 2.24 1.04
C ARG A 186 -12.64 1.83 -0.35
N SER A 187 -11.69 1.66 -1.27
CA SER A 187 -12.01 1.27 -2.65
C SER A 187 -12.63 -0.13 -2.74
N TYR A 188 -12.12 -1.10 -1.99
CA TYR A 188 -12.71 -2.44 -1.90
C TYR A 188 -14.12 -2.38 -1.30
N CYS A 189 -14.28 -1.73 -0.16
CA CYS A 189 -15.54 -1.67 0.57
C CYS A 189 -16.62 -0.80 -0.10
N ALA A 190 -16.25 0.03 -1.08
CA ALA A 190 -17.23 0.77 -1.90
C ALA A 190 -18.16 -0.16 -2.72
N SER A 191 -17.71 -1.38 -3.06
CA SER A 191 -18.50 -2.33 -3.87
C SER A 191 -18.59 -3.73 -3.26
N ASN A 192 -17.89 -4.00 -2.15
CA ASN A 192 -17.80 -5.29 -1.49
C ASN A 192 -17.97 -5.15 0.02
N ASN A 193 -18.14 -6.27 0.73
CA ASN A 193 -18.16 -6.30 2.19
C ASN A 193 -17.13 -7.28 2.75
N LEU A 194 -16.81 -7.12 4.03
CA LEU A 194 -15.85 -7.95 4.76
C LEU A 194 -16.51 -8.87 5.80
N LYS A 195 -17.83 -9.09 5.71
CA LYS A 195 -18.62 -9.86 6.72
C LYS A 195 -18.05 -11.26 6.98
N HIS A 196 -17.52 -11.90 5.95
CA HIS A 196 -17.03 -13.29 6.00
C HIS A 196 -15.54 -13.42 5.72
N SER A 197 -14.81 -12.30 5.81
CA SER A 197 -13.39 -12.21 5.48
C SER A 197 -12.60 -11.62 6.64
N ILE A 198 -11.37 -12.09 6.82
CA ILE A 198 -10.40 -11.44 7.69
C ILE A 198 -9.67 -10.38 6.88
N ALA A 199 -9.59 -9.14 7.40
CA ALA A 199 -8.81 -8.07 6.81
C ALA A 199 -7.35 -8.14 7.32
N PHE A 200 -6.41 -8.51 6.45
CA PHE A 200 -4.98 -8.52 6.75
C PHE A 200 -4.38 -7.17 6.34
N CYS A 201 -3.94 -6.38 7.30
CA CYS A 201 -3.54 -5.00 7.10
C CYS A 201 -2.03 -4.82 7.30
N ILE A 202 -1.39 -4.06 6.40
CA ILE A 202 0.05 -3.81 6.42
C ILE A 202 0.53 -3.01 7.64
N GLY A 203 -0.37 -2.26 8.29
CA GLY A 203 -0.03 -1.44 9.44
C GLY A 203 -1.27 -0.84 10.10
N THR A 204 -1.03 -0.11 11.18
CA THR A 204 -2.08 0.43 12.08
C THR A 204 -3.05 1.38 11.38
N THR A 205 -2.58 2.28 10.51
CA THR A 205 -3.44 3.20 9.76
C THR A 205 -4.39 2.47 8.81
N THR A 206 -3.92 1.41 8.15
CA THR A 206 -4.75 0.55 7.29
C THR A 206 -5.75 -0.25 8.10
N ALA A 207 -5.32 -0.75 9.26
CA ALA A 207 -6.19 -1.48 10.19
C ALA A 207 -7.28 -0.60 10.80
N SER A 208 -6.95 0.64 11.16
CA SER A 208 -7.93 1.63 11.64
C SER A 208 -9.04 1.87 10.61
N GLU A 209 -8.67 2.01 9.33
CA GLU A 209 -9.66 2.12 8.25
C GLU A 209 -10.50 0.84 8.10
N ALA A 210 -9.87 -0.35 8.15
CA ALA A 210 -10.57 -1.62 8.00
C ALA A 210 -11.57 -1.90 9.13
N LYS A 211 -11.30 -1.43 10.35
CA LYS A 211 -12.19 -1.55 11.51
C LYS A 211 -13.54 -0.87 11.32
N ASN A 212 -13.66 0.11 10.42
CA ASN A 212 -14.94 0.72 10.06
C ASN A 212 -15.87 -0.27 9.32
N PHE A 213 -15.34 -1.37 8.79
CA PHE A 213 -16.07 -2.32 7.94
C PHE A 213 -16.11 -3.75 8.49
N THR A 214 -15.22 -4.12 9.43
CA THR A 214 -15.16 -5.45 10.04
C THR A 214 -14.48 -5.43 11.41
N LYS A 215 -14.87 -6.37 12.28
CA LYS A 215 -14.19 -6.64 13.56
C LYS A 215 -13.00 -7.60 13.39
N HIS A 216 -12.91 -8.32 12.28
CA HIS A 216 -11.88 -9.34 12.01
C HIS A 216 -10.69 -8.71 11.28
N VAL A 217 -9.78 -8.12 12.03
CA VAL A 217 -8.60 -7.42 11.51
C VAL A 217 -7.33 -8.02 12.10
N VAL A 218 -6.39 -8.38 11.23
CA VAL A 218 -5.04 -8.83 11.59
C VAL A 218 -4.04 -7.82 11.06
N ILE A 219 -3.11 -7.39 11.90
CA ILE A 219 -2.08 -6.40 11.55
C ILE A 219 -0.75 -7.10 11.38
N ALA A 220 -0.01 -6.76 10.33
CA ALA A 220 1.35 -7.21 10.14
C ALA A 220 2.26 -6.67 11.27
N SER A 221 3.13 -7.51 11.83
CA SER A 221 4.06 -7.10 12.90
C SER A 221 5.15 -6.14 12.42
N THR A 222 5.47 -6.19 11.13
CA THR A 222 6.29 -5.18 10.43
C THR A 222 5.55 -4.74 9.17
N PRO A 223 5.65 -3.45 8.75
CA PRO A 223 4.86 -2.92 7.63
C PRO A 223 5.44 -3.33 6.27
N THR A 224 5.46 -4.64 6.01
CA THR A 224 5.92 -5.25 4.76
C THR A 224 4.85 -6.15 4.15
N ILE A 225 4.86 -6.29 2.82
CA ILE A 225 3.95 -7.18 2.11
C ILE A 225 4.17 -8.62 2.56
N GLU A 226 5.43 -9.02 2.70
CA GLU A 226 5.84 -10.35 3.14
C GLU A 226 5.28 -10.67 4.52
N ASN A 227 5.27 -9.69 5.44
CA ASN A 227 4.73 -9.90 6.78
C ASN A 227 3.20 -10.01 6.77
N VAL A 228 2.49 -9.26 5.91
CA VAL A 228 1.06 -9.48 5.69
C VAL A 228 0.80 -10.92 5.25
N ILE A 229 1.59 -11.42 4.30
CA ILE A 229 1.50 -12.82 3.82
C ILE A 229 1.79 -13.80 4.95
N VAL A 230 2.80 -13.56 5.77
CA VAL A 230 3.12 -14.39 6.94
C VAL A 230 1.92 -14.47 7.91
N GLN A 231 1.22 -13.34 8.15
CA GLN A 231 0.01 -13.37 8.99
C GLN A 231 -1.12 -14.20 8.36
N VAL A 232 -1.30 -14.11 7.05
CA VAL A 232 -2.25 -14.97 6.32
C VAL A 232 -1.93 -16.45 6.53
N VAL A 233 -0.67 -16.84 6.33
CA VAL A 233 -0.21 -18.23 6.52
C VAL A 233 -0.43 -18.71 7.96
N LYS A 234 -0.08 -17.88 8.96
CA LYS A 234 -0.27 -18.21 10.37
C LYS A 234 -1.73 -18.38 10.76
N THR A 235 -2.63 -17.66 10.11
CA THR A 235 -4.07 -17.68 10.44
C THR A 235 -4.77 -18.89 9.83
N PHE A 236 -4.33 -19.38 8.68
CA PHE A 236 -5.02 -20.45 7.94
C PHE A 236 -4.29 -21.79 7.97
N LYS A 237 -3.22 -21.88 8.69
CA LYS A 237 -2.47 -23.11 9.00
C LYS A 237 -2.41 -23.38 10.48
#